data_a63d6b5888c1be2745c6a72b37306591
#
_entry.id   a63d6b5888c1be2745c6a72b37306591
#
_cell.length_a   1.000
_cell.length_b   1.000
_cell.length_c   1.000
_cell.angle_alpha   90.00
_cell.angle_beta   90.00
_cell.angle_gamma   90.00
#
_symmetry.space_group_name_H-M   'P 1'
#
loop_
_entity.id
_entity.type
_entity.pdbx_description
1 polymer ?
#
loop_
_entity_poly.entity_id
_entity_poly.type
_entity_poly.pdbx_seq_one_letter_code
_entity_poly.pdbx_strand_id
1 'polypeptide(L)'
;MQKKIETVQTLLEALPFIKEFSNEIVVIKYGGSAQTSPQLKEKFAQDILLMYLVGIRPVIVHGGGHKITEMLDALQIETKFIEGQRVTSKEVMRIAEMVLSGEINSEIVSLLNSHSAKAIGVSGKDAHFITAKAKDFAKWGLTGNITNVKSEVILNLIDEGFIPVIAPIGAGEEMGHPGFNINADLCASYVAKAIGANKIIFLTDTPGVLNKDKELLETLSQEEVEALKKNETIHGGMVPKVDACLESLNGGVSKAHIIDGRIEHSMLLELFTTEGVGTQIVDKK
;
A
#
# COMPACT_ATOMS: atom_id res chain seq x y z
N MET A 1 -29.98 -16.58 23.44
CA MET A 1 -30.79 -15.95 22.38
C MET A 1 -30.25 -14.52 22.12
N GLN A 2 -30.15 -13.66 23.12
CA GLN A 2 -29.72 -12.27 22.99
C GLN A 2 -28.40 -12.12 22.23
N LYS A 3 -27.34 -12.82 22.64
CA LYS A 3 -26.02 -12.81 21.94
C LYS A 3 -26.10 -13.21 20.46
N LYS A 4 -27.03 -14.10 20.07
CA LYS A 4 -27.23 -14.46 18.66
C LYS A 4 -27.93 -13.34 17.88
N ILE A 5 -28.85 -12.63 18.52
CA ILE A 5 -29.54 -11.46 17.93
C ILE A 5 -28.49 -10.32 17.70
N GLU A 6 -27.66 -10.03 18.70
CA GLU A 6 -26.58 -9.03 18.59
C GLU A 6 -25.61 -9.35 17.44
N THR A 7 -25.21 -10.62 17.29
CA THR A 7 -24.36 -11.04 16.15
C THR A 7 -25.04 -10.75 14.80
N VAL A 8 -26.35 -11.03 14.67
CA VAL A 8 -27.09 -10.73 13.43
C VAL A 8 -27.21 -9.22 13.20
N GLN A 9 -27.45 -8.43 14.25
CA GLN A 9 -27.52 -6.98 14.16
C GLN A 9 -26.19 -6.39 13.66
N THR A 10 -25.07 -6.81 14.22
CA THR A 10 -23.72 -6.38 13.76
C THR A 10 -23.51 -6.67 12.27
N LEU A 11 -23.93 -7.85 11.78
CA LEU A 11 -23.85 -8.18 10.35
C LEU A 11 -24.74 -7.28 9.49
N LEU A 12 -25.93 -6.94 9.98
CA LEU A 12 -26.86 -6.05 9.28
C LEU A 12 -26.35 -4.59 9.27
N GLU A 13 -25.65 -4.14 10.29
CA GLU A 13 -25.02 -2.81 10.37
C GLU A 13 -23.91 -2.66 9.33
N ALA A 14 -23.18 -3.73 9.01
CA ALA A 14 -22.15 -3.72 7.97
C ALA A 14 -22.73 -3.76 6.53
N LEU A 15 -24.00 -4.15 6.35
CA LEU A 15 -24.60 -4.39 5.04
C LEU A 15 -24.59 -3.16 4.09
N PRO A 16 -24.82 -1.91 4.54
CA PRO A 16 -24.72 -0.73 3.67
C PRO A 16 -23.31 -0.56 3.08
N PHE A 17 -22.27 -0.75 3.89
CA PHE A 17 -20.88 -0.67 3.49
C PHE A 17 -20.50 -1.80 2.51
N ILE A 18 -20.95 -3.03 2.78
CA ILE A 18 -20.75 -4.16 1.86
C ILE A 18 -21.36 -3.84 0.48
N LYS A 19 -22.55 -3.25 0.44
CA LYS A 19 -23.18 -2.84 -0.82
C LYS A 19 -22.42 -1.71 -1.52
N GLU A 20 -21.90 -0.74 -0.76
CA GLU A 20 -21.12 0.39 -1.29
C GLU A 20 -19.83 -0.11 -1.95
N PHE A 21 -19.13 -1.06 -1.31
CA PHE A 21 -17.81 -1.50 -1.78
C PHE A 21 -17.82 -2.80 -2.60
N SER A 22 -18.97 -3.44 -2.77
CA SER A 22 -19.05 -4.64 -3.61
C SER A 22 -18.67 -4.35 -5.06
N ASN A 23 -17.72 -5.12 -5.59
CA ASN A 23 -17.05 -4.97 -6.88
C ASN A 23 -16.11 -3.76 -7.02
N GLU A 24 -15.93 -2.97 -5.97
CA GLU A 24 -14.98 -1.86 -5.98
C GLU A 24 -13.54 -2.35 -5.79
N ILE A 25 -12.62 -1.74 -6.52
CA ILE A 25 -11.19 -2.01 -6.36
C ILE A 25 -10.64 -1.15 -5.22
N VAL A 26 -10.02 -1.80 -4.23
CA VAL A 26 -9.36 -1.16 -3.10
C VAL A 26 -7.88 -1.52 -3.13
N VAL A 27 -7.01 -0.52 -3.30
CA VAL A 27 -5.56 -0.73 -3.23
C VAL A 27 -5.11 -0.57 -1.78
N ILE A 28 -4.35 -1.53 -1.28
CA ILE A 28 -3.80 -1.52 0.08
C ILE A 28 -2.27 -1.48 0.00
N LYS A 29 -1.69 -0.39 0.48
CA LYS A 29 -0.26 -0.35 0.71
C LYS A 29 0.02 -1.01 2.06
N TYR A 30 0.65 -2.18 2.03
CA TYR A 30 0.99 -2.99 3.19
C TYR A 30 2.44 -2.79 3.60
N GLY A 31 2.67 -2.33 4.84
CA GLY A 31 4.03 -2.03 5.33
C GLY A 31 4.06 -1.75 6.84
N GLY A 32 5.23 -1.35 7.32
CA GLY A 32 5.44 -1.04 8.73
C GLY A 32 5.32 -2.25 9.65
N SER A 33 4.92 -2.02 10.90
CA SER A 33 4.80 -3.05 11.94
C SER A 33 3.78 -4.14 11.59
N ALA A 34 2.79 -3.84 10.75
CA ALA A 34 1.82 -4.83 10.26
C ALA A 34 2.51 -6.00 9.53
N GLN A 35 3.68 -5.76 8.91
CA GLN A 35 4.46 -6.80 8.23
C GLN A 35 5.44 -7.57 9.16
N THR A 36 5.68 -7.11 10.37
CA THR A 36 6.70 -7.70 11.26
C THR A 36 6.11 -8.54 12.39
N SER A 37 4.93 -8.16 12.89
CA SER A 37 4.24 -8.90 13.95
C SER A 37 3.48 -10.11 13.38
N PRO A 38 3.76 -11.35 13.85
CA PRO A 38 3.01 -12.53 13.42
C PRO A 38 1.50 -12.41 13.65
N GLN A 39 1.09 -11.81 14.77
CA GLN A 39 -0.33 -11.60 15.08
C GLN A 39 -0.98 -10.62 14.08
N LEU A 40 -0.32 -9.50 13.77
CA LEU A 40 -0.85 -8.51 12.83
C LEU A 40 -0.89 -9.05 11.39
N LYS A 41 0.09 -9.90 10.99
CA LYS A 41 0.05 -10.60 9.70
C LYS A 41 -1.19 -11.49 9.59
N GLU A 42 -1.50 -12.24 10.63
CA GLU A 42 -2.69 -13.10 10.69
C GLU A 42 -3.98 -12.28 10.57
N LYS A 43 -4.08 -11.15 11.32
CA LYS A 43 -5.22 -10.25 11.25
C LYS A 43 -5.37 -9.62 9.88
N PHE A 44 -4.26 -9.18 9.28
CA PHE A 44 -4.24 -8.68 7.91
C PHE A 44 -4.80 -9.70 6.91
N ALA A 45 -4.37 -10.96 7.00
CA ALA A 45 -4.86 -12.01 6.10
C ALA A 45 -6.37 -12.27 6.27
N GLN A 46 -6.87 -12.25 7.51
CA GLN A 46 -8.30 -12.37 7.81
C GLN A 46 -9.10 -11.19 7.22
N ASP A 47 -8.58 -9.96 7.34
CA ASP A 47 -9.21 -8.77 6.79
C ASP A 47 -9.30 -8.83 5.26
N ILE A 48 -8.20 -9.16 4.59
CA ILE A 48 -8.17 -9.31 3.13
C ILE A 48 -9.13 -10.41 2.67
N LEU A 49 -9.16 -11.55 3.36
CA LEU A 49 -10.09 -12.62 3.04
C LEU A 49 -11.55 -12.16 3.17
N LEU A 50 -11.91 -11.46 4.25
CA LEU A 50 -13.27 -10.94 4.43
C LEU A 50 -13.62 -9.94 3.33
N MET A 51 -12.74 -8.97 3.03
CA MET A 51 -12.93 -8.02 1.92
C MET A 51 -13.22 -8.77 0.61
N TYR A 52 -12.40 -9.77 0.29
CA TYR A 52 -12.56 -10.58 -0.92
C TYR A 52 -13.89 -11.34 -0.95
N LEU A 53 -14.28 -11.97 0.15
CA LEU A 53 -15.53 -12.75 0.25
C LEU A 53 -16.79 -11.91 0.16
N VAL A 54 -16.77 -10.66 0.61
CA VAL A 54 -17.91 -9.73 0.48
C VAL A 54 -17.94 -9.01 -0.88
N GLY A 55 -17.04 -9.38 -1.80
CA GLY A 55 -17.02 -8.89 -3.18
C GLY A 55 -16.17 -7.64 -3.42
N ILE A 56 -15.40 -7.16 -2.44
CA ILE A 56 -14.38 -6.15 -2.66
C ILE A 56 -13.23 -6.79 -3.45
N ARG A 57 -12.59 -6.02 -4.33
CA ARG A 57 -11.46 -6.44 -5.16
C ARG A 57 -10.15 -5.87 -4.62
N PRO A 58 -9.50 -6.52 -3.62
CA PRO A 58 -8.28 -6.00 -3.02
C PRO A 58 -7.08 -6.18 -3.94
N VAL A 59 -6.22 -5.15 -3.99
CA VAL A 59 -4.90 -5.17 -4.63
C VAL A 59 -3.87 -4.73 -3.59
N ILE A 60 -2.85 -5.54 -3.37
CA ILE A 60 -1.87 -5.29 -2.32
C ILE A 60 -0.57 -4.81 -2.96
N VAL A 61 -0.04 -3.69 -2.49
CA VAL A 61 1.33 -3.25 -2.79
C VAL A 61 2.11 -3.25 -1.48
N HIS A 62 3.13 -4.08 -1.39
CA HIS A 62 3.85 -4.22 -0.13
C HIS A 62 5.14 -3.41 -0.06
N GLY A 63 5.55 -3.05 1.15
CA GLY A 63 6.88 -2.54 1.43
C GLY A 63 7.86 -3.65 1.80
N GLY A 64 9.01 -3.28 2.37
CA GLY A 64 10.01 -4.25 2.81
C GLY A 64 11.37 -3.63 3.14
N GLY A 65 11.42 -2.32 3.37
CA GLY A 65 12.67 -1.60 3.59
C GLY A 65 13.52 -2.15 4.73
N HIS A 66 12.88 -2.63 5.82
CA HIS A 66 13.58 -3.22 6.97
C HIS A 66 14.28 -4.55 6.59
N LYS A 67 13.58 -5.43 5.84
CA LYS A 67 14.15 -6.69 5.38
C LYS A 67 15.30 -6.49 4.38
N ILE A 68 15.19 -5.49 3.52
CA ILE A 68 16.30 -5.11 2.63
C ILE A 68 17.51 -4.67 3.47
N THR A 69 17.30 -3.85 4.52
CA THR A 69 18.37 -3.41 5.42
C THR A 69 19.00 -4.60 6.13
N GLU A 70 18.19 -5.48 6.74
CA GLU A 70 18.63 -6.70 7.42
C GLU A 70 19.53 -7.57 6.50
N MET A 71 19.12 -7.77 5.24
CA MET A 71 19.88 -8.56 4.27
C MET A 71 21.19 -7.86 3.86
N LEU A 72 21.16 -6.54 3.63
CA LEU A 72 22.36 -5.77 3.30
C LEU A 72 23.37 -5.78 4.45
N ASP A 73 22.91 -5.63 5.69
CA ASP A 73 23.75 -5.69 6.89
C ASP A 73 24.38 -7.09 7.05
N ALA A 74 23.62 -8.17 6.84
CA ALA A 74 24.12 -9.54 6.89
C ALA A 74 25.19 -9.81 5.82
N LEU A 75 25.09 -9.15 4.66
CA LEU A 75 26.06 -9.23 3.56
C LEU A 75 27.18 -8.19 3.65
N GLN A 76 27.18 -7.33 4.68
CA GLN A 76 28.11 -6.23 4.88
C GLN A 76 28.15 -5.24 3.70
N ILE A 77 27.00 -5.00 3.07
CA ILE A 77 26.82 -4.04 1.98
C ILE A 77 26.30 -2.73 2.55
N GLU A 78 27.10 -1.68 2.42
CA GLU A 78 26.70 -0.35 2.89
C GLU A 78 25.52 0.21 2.09
N THR A 79 24.58 0.84 2.79
CA THR A 79 23.44 1.54 2.19
C THR A 79 23.26 2.93 2.83
N LYS A 80 22.75 3.87 2.05
CA LYS A 80 22.48 5.24 2.51
C LYS A 80 21.04 5.61 2.20
N PHE A 81 20.49 6.50 3.02
CA PHE A 81 19.19 7.11 2.79
C PHE A 81 19.36 8.61 2.56
N ILE A 82 18.69 9.13 1.55
CA ILE A 82 18.62 10.56 1.25
C ILE A 82 17.12 10.90 1.17
N GLU A 83 16.68 11.88 1.96
CA GLU A 83 15.25 12.28 2.00
C GLU A 83 14.29 11.10 2.22
N GLY A 84 14.69 10.17 3.10
CA GLY A 84 13.90 8.97 3.42
C GLY A 84 13.86 7.88 2.33
N GLN A 85 14.55 8.08 1.21
CA GLN A 85 14.66 7.09 0.13
C GLN A 85 16.04 6.44 0.11
N ARG A 86 16.07 5.13 -0.11
CA ARG A 86 17.31 4.35 -0.18
C ARG A 86 18.09 4.70 -1.45
N VAL A 87 19.35 5.03 -1.31
CA VAL A 87 20.27 5.08 -2.45
C VAL A 87 20.52 3.66 -2.92
N THR A 88 20.21 3.38 -4.18
CA THR A 88 20.18 2.02 -4.72
C THR A 88 21.28 1.83 -5.77
N SER A 89 22.43 1.27 -5.35
CA SER A 89 23.47 0.81 -6.29
C SER A 89 22.98 -0.44 -7.06
N LYS A 90 23.75 -0.89 -8.05
CA LYS A 90 23.43 -2.15 -8.76
C LYS A 90 23.37 -3.36 -7.82
N GLU A 91 24.25 -3.41 -6.83
CA GLU A 91 24.29 -4.45 -5.83
C GLU A 91 23.10 -4.39 -4.88
N VAL A 92 22.80 -3.19 -4.36
CA VAL A 92 21.60 -2.94 -3.55
C VAL A 92 20.32 -3.25 -4.32
N MET A 93 20.26 -2.94 -5.62
CA MET A 93 19.10 -3.26 -6.47
C MET A 93 18.86 -4.77 -6.56
N ARG A 94 19.94 -5.55 -6.75
CA ARG A 94 19.85 -7.01 -6.78
C ARG A 94 19.28 -7.57 -5.48
N ILE A 95 19.76 -7.10 -4.33
CA ILE A 95 19.27 -7.53 -3.02
C ILE A 95 17.81 -7.08 -2.81
N ALA A 96 17.49 -5.83 -3.15
CA ALA A 96 16.12 -5.32 -3.05
C ALA A 96 15.13 -6.17 -3.86
N GLU A 97 15.50 -6.55 -5.08
CA GLU A 97 14.67 -7.42 -5.92
C GLU A 97 14.49 -8.82 -5.30
N MET A 98 15.56 -9.46 -4.82
CA MET A 98 15.50 -10.77 -4.17
C MET A 98 14.59 -10.75 -2.93
N VAL A 99 14.73 -9.73 -2.10
CA VAL A 99 13.94 -9.58 -0.87
C VAL A 99 12.49 -9.22 -1.17
N LEU A 100 12.24 -8.23 -2.02
CA LEU A 100 10.88 -7.77 -2.30
C LEU A 100 10.11 -8.79 -3.12
N SER A 101 10.65 -9.24 -4.27
CA SER A 101 9.91 -10.13 -5.18
C SER A 101 9.96 -11.60 -4.76
N GLY A 102 11.01 -12.01 -4.05
CA GLY A 102 11.18 -13.40 -3.59
C GLY A 102 10.63 -13.59 -2.17
N GLU A 103 11.31 -13.06 -1.15
CA GLU A 103 11.01 -13.36 0.25
C GLU A 103 9.65 -12.79 0.69
N ILE A 104 9.48 -11.47 0.63
CA ILE A 104 8.31 -10.80 1.19
C ILE A 104 7.06 -11.11 0.36
N ASN A 105 7.16 -11.00 -0.95
CA ASN A 105 6.02 -11.25 -1.83
C ASN A 105 5.49 -12.69 -1.66
N SER A 106 6.39 -13.68 -1.66
CA SER A 106 6.02 -15.09 -1.48
C SER A 106 5.46 -15.37 -0.09
N GLU A 107 5.97 -14.72 0.96
CA GLU A 107 5.43 -14.83 2.32
C GLU A 107 3.98 -14.34 2.39
N ILE A 108 3.70 -13.15 1.84
CA ILE A 108 2.34 -12.58 1.83
C ILE A 108 1.39 -13.47 1.03
N VAL A 109 1.79 -13.89 -0.17
CA VAL A 109 0.99 -14.78 -1.02
C VAL A 109 0.68 -16.10 -0.34
N SER A 110 1.70 -16.72 0.27
CA SER A 110 1.53 -17.97 1.01
C SER A 110 0.57 -17.81 2.20
N LEU A 111 0.71 -16.73 2.95
CA LEU A 111 -0.16 -16.43 4.08
C LEU A 111 -1.63 -16.26 3.63
N LEU A 112 -1.89 -15.47 2.61
CA LEU A 112 -3.24 -15.26 2.09
C LEU A 112 -3.85 -16.55 1.56
N ASN A 113 -3.09 -17.35 0.82
CA ASN A 113 -3.55 -18.63 0.26
C ASN A 113 -3.80 -19.68 1.36
N SER A 114 -3.09 -19.64 2.49
CA SER A 114 -3.37 -20.50 3.64
C SER A 114 -4.75 -20.21 4.27
N HIS A 115 -5.26 -18.98 4.09
CA HIS A 115 -6.60 -18.56 4.45
C HIS A 115 -7.64 -18.78 3.33
N SER A 116 -7.30 -19.53 2.28
CA SER A 116 -8.19 -19.77 1.14
C SER A 116 -8.50 -18.55 0.27
N ALA A 117 -7.73 -17.48 0.39
CA ALA A 117 -7.73 -16.40 -0.58
C ALA A 117 -6.99 -16.83 -1.87
N LYS A 118 -7.35 -16.27 -3.02
CA LYS A 118 -6.68 -16.56 -4.29
C LYS A 118 -5.63 -15.50 -4.59
N ALA A 119 -4.56 -15.45 -3.80
CA ALA A 119 -3.50 -14.46 -3.99
C ALA A 119 -2.45 -14.92 -5.02
N ILE A 120 -1.96 -13.98 -5.82
CA ILE A 120 -0.86 -14.17 -6.77
C ILE A 120 0.15 -13.04 -6.64
N GLY A 121 1.44 -13.37 -6.60
CA GLY A 121 2.53 -12.41 -6.49
C GLY A 121 3.06 -12.00 -7.84
N VAL A 122 3.29 -10.70 -8.01
CA VAL A 122 3.89 -10.11 -9.22
C VAL A 122 4.81 -8.96 -8.86
N SER A 123 5.75 -8.66 -9.74
CA SER A 123 6.58 -7.46 -9.69
C SER A 123 6.36 -6.63 -10.95
N GLY A 124 6.68 -5.36 -10.95
CA GLY A 124 6.53 -4.53 -12.15
C GLY A 124 7.34 -5.00 -13.37
N LYS A 125 8.30 -5.90 -13.17
CA LYS A 125 9.04 -6.55 -14.27
C LYS A 125 8.20 -7.59 -15.03
N ASP A 126 7.21 -8.20 -14.36
CA ASP A 126 6.35 -9.20 -14.99
C ASP A 126 5.50 -8.52 -16.05
N ALA A 127 5.53 -9.04 -17.27
CA ALA A 127 4.94 -8.39 -18.45
C ALA A 127 5.37 -6.93 -18.67
N HIS A 128 6.42 -6.45 -17.96
CA HIS A 128 6.83 -5.04 -17.93
C HIS A 128 5.64 -4.11 -17.61
N PHE A 129 4.82 -4.51 -16.60
CA PHE A 129 3.60 -3.75 -16.33
C PHE A 129 3.86 -2.45 -15.56
N ILE A 130 4.97 -2.35 -14.78
CA ILE A 130 5.46 -1.08 -14.24
C ILE A 130 6.79 -0.76 -14.90
N THR A 131 6.85 0.30 -15.70
CA THR A 131 8.11 0.83 -16.22
C THR A 131 8.51 2.06 -15.42
N ALA A 132 9.83 2.23 -15.26
CA ALA A 132 10.39 3.30 -14.46
C ALA A 132 11.68 3.83 -15.08
N LYS A 133 12.04 5.05 -14.67
CA LYS A 133 13.34 5.69 -14.95
C LYS A 133 14.00 6.11 -13.64
N ALA A 134 15.32 6.30 -13.68
CA ALA A 134 16.04 6.84 -12.52
C ALA A 134 15.43 8.17 -12.08
N LYS A 135 15.19 8.34 -10.77
CA LYS A 135 14.73 9.60 -10.19
C LYS A 135 15.77 10.71 -10.39
N ASP A 136 16.99 10.42 -10.02
CA ASP A 136 18.22 11.14 -10.32
C ASP A 136 19.36 10.12 -10.09
N PHE A 137 19.92 9.62 -11.17
CA PHE A 137 20.89 8.53 -11.10
C PHE A 137 22.15 8.92 -10.30
N ALA A 138 22.59 10.18 -10.41
CA ALA A 138 23.78 10.65 -9.69
C ALA A 138 23.56 10.69 -8.16
N LYS A 139 22.34 11.00 -7.72
CA LYS A 139 22.00 11.13 -6.29
C LYS A 139 21.50 9.83 -5.68
N TRP A 140 20.61 9.08 -6.38
CA TRP A 140 19.93 7.91 -5.83
C TRP A 140 20.21 6.59 -6.56
N GLY A 141 21.00 6.59 -7.62
CA GLY A 141 21.29 5.41 -8.42
C GLY A 141 20.02 4.81 -9.07
N LEU A 142 19.76 3.55 -8.82
CA LEU A 142 18.61 2.80 -9.37
C LEU A 142 17.33 2.95 -8.53
N THR A 143 17.18 4.03 -7.76
CA THR A 143 15.88 4.42 -7.19
C THR A 143 15.05 5.06 -8.29
N GLY A 144 13.85 4.52 -8.55
CA GLY A 144 13.07 4.85 -9.74
C GLY A 144 11.83 5.68 -9.48
N ASN A 145 11.48 6.49 -10.48
CA ASN A 145 10.16 7.08 -10.66
C ASN A 145 9.42 6.29 -11.74
N ILE A 146 8.16 5.96 -11.48
CA ILE A 146 7.30 5.26 -12.44
C ILE A 146 7.03 6.16 -13.65
N THR A 147 7.17 5.60 -14.83
CA THR A 147 6.84 6.27 -16.09
C THR A 147 5.52 5.79 -16.67
N ASN A 148 5.20 4.51 -16.48
CA ASN A 148 3.94 3.93 -16.95
C ASN A 148 3.54 2.71 -16.11
N VAL A 149 2.23 2.46 -16.01
CA VAL A 149 1.63 1.24 -15.45
C VAL A 149 0.62 0.70 -16.47
N LYS A 150 0.86 -0.52 -16.97
CA LYS A 150 -0.08 -1.23 -17.84
C LYS A 150 -1.17 -1.87 -16.98
N SER A 151 -2.28 -1.18 -16.83
CA SER A 151 -3.40 -1.59 -15.96
C SER A 151 -4.00 -2.94 -16.34
N GLU A 152 -3.99 -3.30 -17.62
CA GLU A 152 -4.57 -4.54 -18.12
C GLU A 152 -4.01 -5.80 -17.47
N VAL A 153 -2.74 -5.78 -17.05
CA VAL A 153 -2.12 -6.93 -16.38
C VAL A 153 -2.79 -7.19 -15.03
N ILE A 154 -3.02 -6.12 -14.25
CA ILE A 154 -3.63 -6.24 -12.92
C ILE A 154 -5.14 -6.45 -13.03
N LEU A 155 -5.82 -5.75 -13.96
CA LEU A 155 -7.25 -5.91 -14.16
C LEU A 155 -7.61 -7.33 -14.61
N ASN A 156 -6.84 -7.95 -15.50
CA ASN A 156 -7.03 -9.34 -15.89
C ASN A 156 -6.92 -10.31 -14.70
N LEU A 157 -5.94 -10.10 -13.80
CA LEU A 157 -5.82 -10.93 -12.60
C LEU A 157 -7.04 -10.77 -11.68
N ILE A 158 -7.52 -9.54 -11.50
CA ILE A 158 -8.72 -9.25 -10.70
C ILE A 158 -9.96 -9.91 -11.32
N ASP A 159 -10.13 -9.82 -12.62
CA ASP A 159 -11.31 -10.35 -13.34
C ASP A 159 -11.33 -11.91 -13.31
N GLU A 160 -10.16 -12.55 -13.26
CA GLU A 160 -10.02 -14.00 -13.02
C GLU A 160 -10.18 -14.39 -11.53
N GLY A 161 -10.48 -13.40 -10.67
CA GLY A 161 -10.72 -13.62 -9.24
C GLY A 161 -9.46 -13.82 -8.41
N PHE A 162 -8.32 -13.32 -8.86
CA PHE A 162 -7.10 -13.31 -8.06
C PHE A 162 -6.97 -12.02 -7.26
N ILE A 163 -6.22 -12.09 -6.15
CA ILE A 163 -5.77 -10.95 -5.36
C ILE A 163 -4.31 -10.66 -5.76
N PRO A 164 -4.02 -9.61 -6.54
CA PRO A 164 -2.66 -9.27 -6.91
C PRO A 164 -1.87 -8.76 -5.69
N VAL A 165 -0.68 -9.31 -5.46
CA VAL A 165 0.29 -8.87 -4.46
C VAL A 165 1.52 -8.34 -5.21
N ILE A 166 1.74 -7.04 -5.18
CA ILE A 166 2.70 -6.34 -6.02
C ILE A 166 3.94 -5.96 -5.24
N ALA A 167 5.10 -6.44 -5.68
CA ALA A 167 6.40 -5.97 -5.23
C ALA A 167 6.77 -4.66 -5.96
N PRO A 168 7.24 -3.60 -5.25
CA PRO A 168 7.50 -2.28 -5.82
C PRO A 168 8.84 -2.24 -6.58
N ILE A 169 8.97 -3.06 -7.59
CA ILE A 169 10.10 -3.13 -8.52
C ILE A 169 9.61 -2.72 -9.91
N GLY A 170 10.28 -1.76 -10.53
CA GLY A 170 9.97 -1.32 -11.89
C GLY A 170 10.94 -1.88 -12.91
N ALA A 171 10.48 -2.16 -14.12
CA ALA A 171 11.32 -2.48 -15.26
C ALA A 171 12.00 -1.21 -15.82
N GLY A 172 13.24 -1.34 -16.27
CA GLY A 172 13.87 -0.34 -17.13
C GLY A 172 13.47 -0.58 -18.59
N GLU A 173 13.56 0.46 -19.42
CA GLU A 173 13.18 0.40 -20.83
C GLU A 173 14.25 -0.34 -21.68
N GLU A 174 15.50 -0.31 -21.26
CA GLU A 174 16.61 -0.93 -21.99
C GLU A 174 16.69 -2.44 -21.71
N MET A 175 17.02 -3.22 -22.74
CA MET A 175 17.23 -4.66 -22.63
C MET A 175 18.37 -4.96 -21.62
N GLY A 176 18.10 -5.87 -20.68
CA GLY A 176 19.08 -6.24 -19.64
C GLY A 176 19.24 -5.22 -18.50
N HIS A 177 18.42 -4.15 -18.47
CA HIS A 177 18.42 -3.22 -17.35
C HIS A 177 18.05 -3.93 -16.04
N PRO A 178 18.77 -3.72 -14.93
CA PRO A 178 18.51 -4.42 -13.66
C PRO A 178 17.16 -4.07 -13.02
N GLY A 179 16.47 -3.07 -13.53
CA GLY A 179 15.23 -2.53 -12.96
C GLY A 179 15.48 -1.41 -11.97
N PHE A 180 14.42 -0.99 -11.30
CA PHE A 180 14.42 0.11 -10.34
C PHE A 180 13.73 -0.28 -9.04
N ASN A 181 14.32 0.12 -7.92
CA ASN A 181 13.69 0.08 -6.61
C ASN A 181 12.76 1.29 -6.48
N ILE A 182 11.47 1.03 -6.27
CA ILE A 182 10.43 2.05 -6.21
C ILE A 182 9.95 2.19 -4.76
N ASN A 183 9.67 3.41 -4.33
CA ASN A 183 9.00 3.64 -3.06
C ASN A 183 7.62 3.00 -3.08
N ALA A 184 7.28 2.20 -2.06
CA ALA A 184 6.05 1.41 -2.04
C ALA A 184 4.77 2.28 -1.94
N ASP A 185 4.82 3.43 -1.24
CA ASP A 185 3.68 4.35 -1.15
C ASP A 185 3.41 4.95 -2.55
N LEU A 186 4.46 5.38 -3.24
CA LEU A 186 4.38 5.88 -4.62
C LEU A 186 3.91 4.79 -5.60
N CYS A 187 4.44 3.56 -5.47
CA CYS A 187 4.01 2.44 -6.29
C CYS A 187 2.51 2.16 -6.13
N ALA A 188 2.01 2.14 -4.90
CA ALA A 188 0.59 1.94 -4.60
C ALA A 188 -0.29 3.02 -5.24
N SER A 189 0.15 4.29 -5.17
CA SER A 189 -0.58 5.41 -5.79
C SER A 189 -0.68 5.28 -7.31
N TYR A 190 0.42 4.98 -7.98
CA TYR A 190 0.44 4.83 -9.44
C TYR A 190 -0.37 3.62 -9.90
N VAL A 191 -0.31 2.50 -9.16
CA VAL A 191 -1.14 1.33 -9.43
C VAL A 191 -2.62 1.69 -9.24
N ALA A 192 -3.00 2.29 -8.11
CA ALA A 192 -4.39 2.68 -7.82
C ALA A 192 -4.99 3.57 -8.92
N LYS A 193 -4.23 4.59 -9.32
CA LYS A 193 -4.60 5.50 -10.41
C LYS A 193 -4.78 4.76 -11.74
N ALA A 194 -3.84 3.88 -12.11
CA ALA A 194 -3.85 3.19 -13.39
C ALA A 194 -5.02 2.20 -13.54
N ILE A 195 -5.40 1.51 -12.44
CA ILE A 195 -6.49 0.53 -12.45
C ILE A 195 -7.86 1.12 -12.10
N GLY A 196 -7.95 2.45 -11.90
CA GLY A 196 -9.20 3.11 -11.53
C GLY A 196 -9.74 2.66 -10.17
N ALA A 197 -8.87 2.51 -9.17
CA ALA A 197 -9.29 2.10 -7.84
C ALA A 197 -10.24 3.12 -7.19
N ASN A 198 -11.26 2.64 -6.51
CA ASN A 198 -12.18 3.49 -5.74
C ASN A 198 -11.49 4.09 -4.52
N LYS A 199 -10.72 3.28 -3.80
CA LYS A 199 -10.01 3.69 -2.58
C LYS A 199 -8.56 3.21 -2.58
N ILE A 200 -7.71 3.97 -1.87
CA ILE A 200 -6.38 3.52 -1.49
C ILE A 200 -6.21 3.64 0.02
N ILE A 201 -5.63 2.62 0.65
CA ILE A 201 -5.37 2.54 2.09
C ILE A 201 -3.88 2.38 2.32
N PHE A 202 -3.29 3.29 3.08
CA PHE A 202 -1.90 3.22 3.53
C PHE A 202 -1.85 2.74 4.96
N LEU A 203 -1.45 1.49 5.17
CA LEU A 203 -1.13 0.96 6.50
C LEU A 203 0.21 1.50 6.95
N THR A 204 0.25 2.12 8.13
CA THR A 204 1.41 2.79 8.70
C THR A 204 1.52 2.54 10.21
N ASP A 205 2.59 3.04 10.82
CA ASP A 205 2.84 2.92 12.27
C ASP A 205 2.40 4.18 13.03
N THR A 206 1.49 4.96 12.45
CA THR A 206 0.92 6.16 13.06
C THR A 206 -0.59 6.14 12.95
N PRO A 207 -1.33 6.75 13.91
CA PRO A 207 -2.80 6.76 13.87
C PRO A 207 -3.40 7.39 12.61
N GLY A 208 -2.66 8.25 11.94
CA GLY A 208 -3.07 9.05 10.81
C GLY A 208 -2.31 10.37 10.81
N VAL A 209 -2.89 11.41 10.22
CA VAL A 209 -2.38 12.79 10.28
C VAL A 209 -2.81 13.43 11.60
N LEU A 210 -1.84 13.93 12.35
CA LEU A 210 -2.08 14.57 13.63
C LEU A 210 -1.94 16.10 13.51
N ASN A 211 -2.74 16.83 14.28
CA ASN A 211 -2.56 18.27 14.46
C ASN A 211 -1.37 18.57 15.40
N LYS A 212 -1.11 19.85 15.70
CA LYS A 212 -0.04 20.27 16.61
C LYS A 212 -0.25 19.81 18.05
N ASP A 213 -1.49 19.57 18.46
CA ASP A 213 -1.87 19.07 19.78
C ASP A 213 -1.86 17.52 19.85
N LYS A 214 -1.40 16.85 18.78
CA LYS A 214 -1.35 15.39 18.60
C LYS A 214 -2.74 14.73 18.55
N GLU A 215 -3.76 15.44 18.19
CA GLU A 215 -5.09 14.92 17.94
C GLU A 215 -5.22 14.47 16.47
N LEU A 216 -5.95 13.39 16.25
CA LEU A 216 -6.17 12.83 14.91
C LEU A 216 -7.06 13.75 14.08
N LEU A 217 -6.64 14.04 12.87
CA LEU A 217 -7.44 14.71 11.86
C LEU A 217 -8.15 13.66 11.00
N GLU A 218 -9.42 13.42 11.28
CA GLU A 218 -10.18 12.33 10.67
C GLU A 218 -10.43 12.53 9.17
N THR A 219 -10.72 13.78 8.76
CA THR A 219 -11.00 14.10 7.35
C THR A 219 -10.28 15.37 6.93
N LEU A 220 -9.51 15.27 5.84
CA LEU A 220 -8.78 16.38 5.25
C LEU A 220 -9.11 16.51 3.77
N SER A 221 -9.28 17.76 3.29
CA SER A 221 -9.24 18.06 1.86
C SER A 221 -7.80 18.16 1.36
N GLN A 222 -7.59 18.09 0.04
CA GLN A 222 -6.27 18.33 -0.56
C GLN A 222 -5.70 19.69 -0.17
N GLU A 223 -6.53 20.73 -0.12
CA GLU A 223 -6.13 22.10 0.23
C GLU A 223 -5.67 22.18 1.70
N GLU A 224 -6.36 21.49 2.62
CA GLU A 224 -5.97 21.42 4.04
C GLU A 224 -4.64 20.67 4.21
N VAL A 225 -4.42 19.57 3.47
CA VAL A 225 -3.13 18.85 3.49
C VAL A 225 -1.99 19.78 3.05
N GLU A 226 -2.15 20.54 1.96
CA GLU A 226 -1.13 21.48 1.50
C GLU A 226 -0.89 22.62 2.50
N ALA A 227 -1.92 23.11 3.18
CA ALA A 227 -1.78 24.11 4.24
C ALA A 227 -1.00 23.54 5.45
N LEU A 228 -1.29 22.29 5.86
CA LEU A 228 -0.61 21.61 6.96
C LEU A 228 0.86 21.26 6.63
N LYS A 229 1.20 21.03 5.38
CA LYS A 229 2.59 20.90 4.92
C LYS A 229 3.32 22.25 5.01
N LYS A 230 2.70 23.33 4.53
CA LYS A 230 3.30 24.68 4.55
C LYS A 230 3.57 25.20 5.96
N ASN A 231 2.70 24.89 6.94
CA ASN A 231 2.88 25.30 8.34
C ASN A 231 3.65 24.28 9.19
N GLU A 232 4.29 23.28 8.54
CA GLU A 232 5.11 22.23 9.14
C GLU A 232 4.39 21.33 10.17
N THR A 233 3.07 21.31 10.19
CA THR A 233 2.30 20.35 10.98
C THR A 233 2.51 18.93 10.41
N ILE A 234 2.47 18.79 9.07
CA ILE A 234 2.88 17.58 8.37
C ILE A 234 4.36 17.69 8.04
N HIS A 235 5.17 16.82 8.62
CA HIS A 235 6.63 16.81 8.44
C HIS A 235 7.22 15.38 8.44
N GLY A 236 8.50 15.25 8.11
CA GLY A 236 9.25 13.98 8.18
C GLY A 236 8.63 12.88 7.35
N GLY A 237 8.49 11.70 7.92
CA GLY A 237 7.98 10.48 7.24
C GLY A 237 6.51 10.54 6.83
N MET A 238 5.72 11.53 7.33
CA MET A 238 4.32 11.71 6.92
C MET A 238 4.22 12.41 5.56
N VAL A 239 5.15 13.30 5.21
CA VAL A 239 5.14 14.04 3.92
C VAL A 239 5.03 13.09 2.72
N PRO A 240 5.89 12.08 2.52
CA PRO A 240 5.78 11.19 1.36
C PRO A 240 4.46 10.38 1.33
N LYS A 241 3.82 10.15 2.49
CA LYS A 241 2.54 9.44 2.57
C LYS A 241 1.38 10.31 2.10
N VAL A 242 1.31 11.54 2.60
CA VAL A 242 0.27 12.48 2.14
C VAL A 242 0.49 12.85 0.67
N ASP A 243 1.73 12.96 0.20
CA ASP A 243 2.04 13.18 -1.22
C ASP A 243 1.54 12.01 -2.08
N ALA A 244 1.69 10.77 -1.61
CA ALA A 244 1.16 9.60 -2.27
C ALA A 244 -0.39 9.57 -2.27
N CYS A 245 -1.03 10.04 -1.20
CA CYS A 245 -2.49 10.23 -1.16
C CYS A 245 -2.94 11.26 -2.20
N LEU A 246 -2.29 12.43 -2.24
CA LEU A 246 -2.60 13.49 -3.20
C LEU A 246 -2.40 13.04 -4.66
N GLU A 247 -1.31 12.30 -4.94
CA GLU A 247 -1.05 11.71 -6.26
C GLU A 247 -2.18 10.75 -6.68
N SER A 248 -2.70 9.95 -5.72
CA SER A 248 -3.81 9.03 -5.98
C SER A 248 -5.10 9.77 -6.32
N LEU A 249 -5.47 10.78 -5.52
CA LEU A 249 -6.66 11.60 -5.71
C LEU A 249 -6.60 12.37 -7.04
N ASN A 250 -5.46 12.99 -7.34
CA ASN A 250 -5.23 13.67 -8.63
C ASN A 250 -5.32 12.72 -9.83
N GLY A 251 -5.15 11.42 -9.59
CA GLY A 251 -5.31 10.36 -10.58
C GLY A 251 -6.71 9.78 -10.69
N GLY A 252 -7.69 10.31 -9.92
CA GLY A 252 -9.09 9.88 -10.00
C GLY A 252 -9.53 8.87 -8.93
N VAL A 253 -8.66 8.50 -7.99
CA VAL A 253 -9.06 7.71 -6.81
C VAL A 253 -9.98 8.58 -5.93
N SER A 254 -11.12 8.05 -5.50
CA SER A 254 -12.14 8.84 -4.79
C SER A 254 -11.71 9.24 -3.39
N LYS A 255 -11.04 8.33 -2.66
CA LYS A 255 -10.60 8.54 -1.27
C LYS A 255 -9.26 7.86 -1.01
N ALA A 256 -8.39 8.54 -0.25
CA ALA A 256 -7.15 7.97 0.24
C ALA A 256 -7.18 7.96 1.78
N HIS A 257 -6.76 6.84 2.38
CA HIS A 257 -6.80 6.65 3.83
C HIS A 257 -5.41 6.35 4.36
N ILE A 258 -5.05 6.97 5.49
CA ILE A 258 -3.85 6.65 6.27
C ILE A 258 -4.32 6.10 7.60
N ILE A 259 -4.04 4.82 7.88
CA ILE A 259 -4.52 4.14 9.07
C ILE A 259 -3.39 3.41 9.82
N ASP A 260 -3.60 3.21 11.12
CA ASP A 260 -2.64 2.51 11.96
C ASP A 260 -2.72 0.99 11.77
N GLY A 261 -1.72 0.42 11.11
CA GLY A 261 -1.63 -1.02 10.89
C GLY A 261 -1.30 -1.83 12.15
N ARG A 262 -1.05 -1.19 13.30
CA ARG A 262 -0.86 -1.86 14.59
C ARG A 262 -2.19 -2.17 15.30
N ILE A 263 -3.28 -1.57 14.86
CA ILE A 263 -4.62 -1.85 15.35
C ILE A 263 -5.12 -3.12 14.64
N GLU A 264 -5.54 -4.12 15.41
CA GLU A 264 -6.13 -5.33 14.86
C GLU A 264 -7.40 -4.98 14.05
N HIS A 265 -7.52 -5.53 12.85
CA HIS A 265 -8.65 -5.31 11.95
C HIS A 265 -8.89 -3.84 11.55
N SER A 266 -7.83 -3.02 11.56
CA SER A 266 -7.95 -1.59 11.24
C SER A 266 -8.57 -1.31 9.86
N MET A 267 -8.32 -2.16 8.87
CA MET A 267 -8.93 -2.04 7.53
C MET A 267 -10.43 -2.25 7.56
N LEU A 268 -10.91 -3.25 8.32
CA LEU A 268 -12.35 -3.52 8.44
C LEU A 268 -13.04 -2.42 9.24
N LEU A 269 -12.40 -1.91 10.30
CA LEU A 269 -12.91 -0.76 11.05
C LEU A 269 -13.03 0.47 10.16
N GLU A 270 -12.06 0.74 9.29
CA GLU A 270 -12.09 1.87 8.35
C GLU A 270 -13.14 1.72 7.26
N LEU A 271 -13.37 0.49 6.76
CA LEU A 271 -14.29 0.26 5.64
C LEU A 271 -15.74 0.01 6.06
N PHE A 272 -15.96 -0.59 7.23
CA PHE A 272 -17.28 -1.11 7.64
C PHE A 272 -17.87 -0.41 8.87
N THR A 273 -17.29 0.72 9.28
CA THR A 273 -17.85 1.54 10.35
C THR A 273 -18.00 3.01 9.91
N THR A 274 -18.87 3.75 10.58
CA THR A 274 -19.15 5.16 10.27
C THR A 274 -18.05 6.11 10.71
N GLU A 275 -17.31 5.76 11.76
CA GLU A 275 -16.32 6.65 12.38
C GLU A 275 -14.90 6.44 11.90
N GLY A 276 -14.62 5.30 11.25
CA GLY A 276 -13.26 4.98 10.81
C GLY A 276 -12.22 4.96 11.95
N VAL A 277 -10.95 4.75 11.62
CA VAL A 277 -9.86 4.68 12.61
C VAL A 277 -8.62 5.50 12.23
N GLY A 278 -8.67 6.23 11.13
CA GLY A 278 -7.53 6.93 10.58
C GLY A 278 -7.86 8.31 10.02
N THR A 279 -7.05 8.76 9.10
CA THR A 279 -7.28 9.99 8.33
C THR A 279 -7.72 9.63 6.93
N GLN A 280 -8.90 10.05 6.51
CA GLN A 280 -9.26 10.06 5.10
C GLN A 280 -8.90 11.39 4.45
N ILE A 281 -8.36 11.32 3.24
CA ILE A 281 -8.10 12.49 2.41
C ILE A 281 -9.02 12.42 1.19
N VAL A 282 -9.72 13.52 0.90
CA VAL A 282 -10.71 13.63 -0.18
C VAL A 282 -10.40 14.84 -1.06
N ASP A 283 -10.95 14.86 -2.26
CA ASP A 283 -10.73 15.99 -3.18
C ASP A 283 -11.32 17.28 -2.58
N LYS A 284 -12.58 17.24 -2.15
CA LYS A 284 -13.28 18.34 -1.47
C LYS A 284 -14.12 17.79 -0.32
N LYS A 285 -14.18 18.56 0.79
CA LYS A 285 -15.11 18.27 1.88
C LYS A 285 -16.53 18.69 1.52
#